data_5c4db65d98e1cc7993165b4b995a7d51
#
_entry.id   5c4db65d98e1cc7993165b4b995a7d51
#
_cell.length_a   1.000
_cell.length_b   1.000
_cell.length_c   1.000
_cell.angle_alpha   90.00
_cell.angle_beta   90.00
_cell.angle_gamma   90.00
#
_symmetry.space_group_name_H-M   'P 1'
#
loop_
_entity.id
_entity.type
_entity.pdbx_description
1 polymer ?
#
loop_
_entity_poly.entity_id
_entity_poly.type
_entity_poly.pdbx_seq_one_letter_code
_entity_poly.pdbx_strand_id
1 'polypeptide(L)'
;MLTNETMSKLQDMRLGVMARQFKEQLDDPQFASMSFEDRFSILVDAEWSTRKSNRLKSLIKNAGYAIPGASVEDIEYLPDRKLDKSQILRLASCAYIQEAHNVILLGATGAGKTYLACALGMAANRNFYSTKYIRLPDLLVEIAMARGDGTYREYMKKLKKTKLLILDEWLLYPLKESEARDVLELVEARAKTASTIFCSQFDVPGWHENLYDPTLADAICDRIVYDSYIIRVEGDSMRKRKGIMD
;
A
#
# COMPACT_ATOMS: atom_id res chain seq x y z
N MET A 1 -12.42 33.20 -31.79
CA MET A 1 -13.49 33.12 -30.77
C MET A 1 -13.81 31.66 -30.37
N LEU A 2 -14.21 30.79 -31.30
CA LEU A 2 -14.56 29.36 -31.00
C LEU A 2 -13.45 28.57 -30.23
N THR A 3 -12.19 28.77 -30.62
CA THR A 3 -11.04 28.09 -30.00
C THR A 3 -10.89 28.44 -28.52
N ASN A 4 -10.99 29.72 -28.15
CA ASN A 4 -10.87 30.15 -26.76
C ASN A 4 -12.05 29.64 -25.92
N GLU A 5 -13.23 29.59 -26.48
CA GLU A 5 -14.42 29.04 -25.82
C GLU A 5 -14.28 27.51 -25.58
N THR A 6 -13.79 26.79 -26.59
CA THR A 6 -13.52 25.34 -26.44
C THR A 6 -12.48 25.07 -25.36
N MET A 7 -11.40 25.85 -25.32
CA MET A 7 -10.38 25.74 -24.28
C MET A 7 -10.93 26.03 -22.90
N SER A 8 -11.76 27.06 -22.73
CA SER A 8 -12.43 27.37 -21.48
C SER A 8 -13.31 26.21 -21.03
N LYS A 9 -14.14 25.66 -21.93
CA LYS A 9 -14.98 24.48 -21.62
C LYS A 9 -14.17 23.25 -21.20
N LEU A 10 -13.04 22.98 -21.87
CA LEU A 10 -12.13 21.88 -21.45
C LEU A 10 -11.55 22.11 -20.06
N GLN A 11 -11.18 23.34 -19.72
CA GLN A 11 -10.70 23.68 -18.38
C GLN A 11 -11.80 23.53 -17.31
N ASP A 12 -13.01 23.99 -17.60
CA ASP A 12 -14.17 23.84 -16.68
C ASP A 12 -14.51 22.37 -16.43
N MET A 13 -14.36 21.51 -17.45
CA MET A 13 -14.47 20.06 -17.35
C MET A 13 -13.25 19.40 -16.66
N ARG A 14 -12.27 20.19 -16.20
CA ARG A 14 -11.01 19.73 -15.62
C ARG A 14 -10.15 18.86 -16.56
N LEU A 15 -10.20 19.15 -17.86
CA LEU A 15 -9.40 18.54 -18.93
C LEU A 15 -8.25 19.47 -19.35
N GLY A 16 -7.49 19.96 -18.36
CA GLY A 16 -6.47 20.99 -18.58
C GLY A 16 -5.29 20.55 -19.45
N VAL A 17 -4.92 19.27 -19.43
CA VAL A 17 -3.87 18.74 -20.30
C VAL A 17 -4.36 18.65 -21.73
N MET A 18 -5.58 18.18 -21.93
CA MET A 18 -6.23 18.16 -23.24
C MET A 18 -6.36 19.57 -23.84
N ALA A 19 -6.75 20.57 -23.01
CA ALA A 19 -6.82 21.96 -23.46
C ALA A 19 -5.47 22.49 -23.94
N ARG A 20 -4.39 22.20 -23.18
CA ARG A 20 -3.02 22.60 -23.55
C ARG A 20 -2.57 21.92 -24.85
N GLN A 21 -2.74 20.61 -24.96
CA GLN A 21 -2.40 19.84 -26.16
C GLN A 21 -3.22 20.29 -27.38
N PHE A 22 -4.48 20.64 -27.19
CA PHE A 22 -5.32 21.20 -28.25
C PHE A 22 -4.75 22.52 -28.79
N LYS A 23 -4.29 23.40 -27.88
CA LYS A 23 -3.63 24.64 -28.28
C LYS A 23 -2.33 24.38 -29.06
N GLU A 24 -1.48 23.47 -28.54
CA GLU A 24 -0.24 23.09 -29.22
C GLU A 24 -0.48 22.55 -30.62
N GLN A 25 -1.51 21.73 -30.83
CA GLN A 25 -1.89 21.23 -32.15
C GLN A 25 -2.40 22.33 -33.13
N LEU A 26 -2.91 23.42 -32.63
CA LEU A 26 -3.33 24.55 -33.46
C LEU A 26 -2.16 25.44 -33.86
N ASP A 27 -1.17 25.55 -32.99
CA ASP A 27 0.00 26.42 -33.16
C ASP A 27 1.13 25.73 -33.98
N ASP A 28 1.15 24.38 -34.06
CA ASP A 28 2.18 23.61 -34.73
C ASP A 28 1.71 23.06 -36.10
N PRO A 29 2.30 23.52 -37.22
CA PRO A 29 1.94 23.07 -38.56
C PRO A 29 2.11 21.57 -38.83
N GLN A 30 2.90 20.86 -38.04
CA GLN A 30 3.08 19.41 -38.20
C GLN A 30 1.77 18.65 -38.02
N PHE A 31 0.86 19.14 -37.19
CA PHE A 31 -0.45 18.53 -36.99
C PHE A 31 -1.42 18.73 -38.14
N ALA A 32 -1.15 19.67 -39.06
CA ALA A 32 -2.05 19.95 -40.16
C ALA A 32 -2.18 18.79 -41.19
N SER A 33 -1.15 17.95 -41.28
CA SER A 33 -1.13 16.76 -42.14
C SER A 33 -1.72 15.49 -41.49
N MET A 34 -2.03 15.53 -40.20
CA MET A 34 -2.57 14.37 -39.45
C MET A 34 -4.09 14.29 -39.61
N SER A 35 -4.63 13.07 -39.57
CA SER A 35 -6.09 12.86 -39.53
C SER A 35 -6.71 13.43 -38.26
N PHE A 36 -8.01 13.69 -38.30
CA PHE A 36 -8.74 14.12 -37.10
C PHE A 36 -8.64 13.05 -35.97
N GLU A 37 -8.78 11.76 -36.33
CA GLU A 37 -8.74 10.64 -35.41
C GLU A 37 -7.39 10.57 -34.67
N ASP A 38 -6.29 10.72 -35.39
CA ASP A 38 -4.95 10.71 -34.82
C ASP A 38 -4.75 11.87 -33.83
N ARG A 39 -5.14 13.08 -34.27
CA ARG A 39 -5.04 14.29 -33.44
C ARG A 39 -5.89 14.19 -32.18
N PHE A 40 -7.10 13.68 -32.31
CA PHE A 40 -8.00 13.48 -31.16
C PHE A 40 -7.46 12.41 -30.18
N SER A 41 -6.93 11.29 -30.71
CA SER A 41 -6.29 10.26 -29.89
C SER A 41 -5.14 10.82 -29.06
N ILE A 42 -4.27 11.66 -29.64
CA ILE A 42 -3.17 12.32 -28.90
C ILE A 42 -3.71 13.17 -27.74
N LEU A 43 -4.81 13.91 -27.94
CA LEU A 43 -5.42 14.71 -26.87
C LEU A 43 -5.92 13.85 -25.71
N VAL A 44 -6.63 12.76 -26.04
CA VAL A 44 -7.19 11.81 -25.05
C VAL A 44 -6.08 11.11 -24.30
N ASP A 45 -5.06 10.61 -24.98
CA ASP A 45 -3.94 9.87 -24.39
C ASP A 45 -3.12 10.76 -23.46
N ALA A 46 -2.89 12.02 -23.80
CA ALA A 46 -2.17 12.96 -22.96
C ALA A 46 -2.91 13.22 -21.63
N GLU A 47 -4.21 13.46 -21.67
CA GLU A 47 -5.05 13.67 -20.48
C GLU A 47 -5.12 12.39 -19.64
N TRP A 48 -5.38 11.24 -20.28
CA TRP A 48 -5.52 9.95 -19.60
C TRP A 48 -4.22 9.54 -18.90
N SER A 49 -3.10 9.63 -19.60
CA SER A 49 -1.77 9.27 -19.06
C SER A 49 -1.39 10.16 -17.88
N THR A 50 -1.65 11.48 -18.00
CA THR A 50 -1.39 12.43 -16.92
C THR A 50 -2.26 12.14 -15.69
N ARG A 51 -3.55 11.89 -15.88
CA ARG A 51 -4.46 11.53 -14.78
C ARG A 51 -4.04 10.24 -14.10
N LYS A 52 -3.69 9.21 -14.88
CA LYS A 52 -3.21 7.92 -14.37
C LYS A 52 -1.93 8.10 -13.55
N SER A 53 -0.96 8.89 -14.05
CA SER A 53 0.26 9.21 -13.36
C SER A 53 0.01 9.98 -12.06
N ASN A 54 -0.84 11.01 -12.09
CA ASN A 54 -1.17 11.80 -10.90
C ASN A 54 -1.91 10.97 -9.84
N ARG A 55 -2.82 10.07 -10.26
CA ARG A 55 -3.48 9.13 -9.37
C ARG A 55 -2.48 8.21 -8.68
N LEU A 56 -1.52 7.64 -9.42
CA LEU A 56 -0.47 6.80 -8.87
C LEU A 56 0.39 7.56 -7.85
N LYS A 57 0.85 8.77 -8.21
CA LYS A 57 1.62 9.63 -7.30
C LYS A 57 0.85 9.92 -6.00
N SER A 58 -0.46 10.18 -6.11
CA SER A 58 -1.32 10.41 -4.95
C SER A 58 -1.45 9.17 -4.07
N LEU A 59 -1.63 7.98 -4.65
CA LEU A 59 -1.70 6.71 -3.92
C LEU A 59 -0.41 6.46 -3.15
N ILE A 60 0.75 6.62 -3.79
CA ILE A 60 2.06 6.42 -3.16
C ILE A 60 2.26 7.42 -2.01
N LYS A 61 1.96 8.71 -2.24
CA LYS A 61 2.08 9.74 -1.20
C LYS A 61 1.20 9.43 0.02
N ASN A 62 -0.05 9.02 -0.22
CA ASN A 62 -1.03 8.76 0.84
C ASN A 62 -0.74 7.45 1.60
N ALA A 63 0.01 6.54 1.01
CA ALA A 63 0.39 5.28 1.66
C ALA A 63 1.29 5.50 2.87
N GLY A 64 2.17 6.52 2.86
CA GLY A 64 3.03 6.87 3.99
C GLY A 64 4.12 5.83 4.27
N TYR A 65 4.73 5.25 3.23
CA TYR A 65 5.74 4.20 3.38
C TYR A 65 6.96 4.66 4.19
N ALA A 66 7.46 3.79 5.06
CA ALA A 66 8.74 4.00 5.75
C ALA A 66 9.93 4.01 4.76
N ILE A 67 9.80 3.27 3.63
CA ILE A 67 10.82 3.19 2.58
C ILE A 67 10.15 3.51 1.24
N PRO A 68 10.05 4.80 0.86
CA PRO A 68 9.32 5.22 -0.35
C PRO A 68 9.91 4.71 -1.68
N GLY A 69 11.20 4.35 -1.68
CA GLY A 69 11.90 3.82 -2.86
C GLY A 69 11.92 2.28 -2.93
N ALA A 70 11.23 1.58 -2.03
CA ALA A 70 11.24 0.12 -2.05
C ALA A 70 10.60 -0.43 -3.34
N SER A 71 11.27 -1.39 -3.98
CA SER A 71 10.82 -2.05 -5.20
C SER A 71 10.99 -3.55 -5.12
N VAL A 72 10.08 -4.29 -5.74
CA VAL A 72 10.15 -5.76 -5.81
C VAL A 72 11.34 -6.20 -6.65
N GLU A 73 11.69 -5.41 -7.65
CA GLU A 73 12.82 -5.62 -8.56
C GLU A 73 14.17 -5.57 -7.83
N ASP A 74 14.26 -4.78 -6.75
CA ASP A 74 15.48 -4.56 -5.98
C ASP A 74 15.62 -5.49 -4.76
N ILE A 75 14.76 -6.50 -4.64
CA ILE A 75 14.85 -7.47 -3.55
C ILE A 75 16.03 -8.40 -3.79
N GLU A 76 16.95 -8.43 -2.82
CA GLU A 76 18.10 -9.33 -2.83
C GLU A 76 17.69 -10.73 -2.35
N TYR A 77 17.84 -11.74 -3.23
CA TYR A 77 17.53 -13.15 -2.96
C TYR A 77 18.79 -13.92 -2.57
N LEU A 78 19.44 -13.50 -1.50
CA LEU A 78 20.62 -14.18 -0.98
C LEU A 78 20.24 -15.54 -0.36
N PRO A 79 21.11 -16.58 -0.47
CA PRO A 79 20.77 -17.95 -0.02
C PRO A 79 20.39 -18.05 1.45
N ASP A 80 21.02 -17.26 2.32
CA ASP A 80 20.76 -17.23 3.76
C ASP A 80 19.40 -16.61 4.11
N ARG A 81 18.82 -15.80 3.21
CA ARG A 81 17.52 -15.17 3.42
C ARG A 81 16.35 -16.12 3.22
N LYS A 82 16.55 -17.22 2.52
CA LYS A 82 15.53 -18.24 2.19
C LYS A 82 14.25 -17.68 1.58
N LEU A 83 14.35 -16.56 0.87
CA LEU A 83 13.21 -15.96 0.19
C LEU A 83 12.92 -16.70 -1.13
N ASP A 84 11.69 -17.15 -1.29
CA ASP A 84 11.21 -17.70 -2.56
C ASP A 84 10.83 -16.56 -3.52
N LYS A 85 11.66 -16.37 -4.55
CA LYS A 85 11.43 -15.34 -5.58
C LYS A 85 10.09 -15.54 -6.30
N SER A 86 9.68 -16.77 -6.55
CA SER A 86 8.44 -17.10 -7.25
C SER A 86 7.23 -16.68 -6.40
N GLN A 87 7.28 -16.92 -5.09
CA GLN A 87 6.25 -16.50 -4.16
C GLN A 87 6.14 -14.96 -4.10
N ILE A 88 7.27 -14.26 -4.00
CA ILE A 88 7.30 -12.79 -3.99
C ILE A 88 6.73 -12.21 -5.28
N LEU A 89 7.12 -12.72 -6.45
CA LEU A 89 6.59 -12.26 -7.75
C LEU A 89 5.09 -12.52 -7.88
N ARG A 90 4.59 -13.66 -7.38
CA ARG A 90 3.16 -13.97 -7.34
C ARG A 90 2.41 -12.97 -6.44
N LEU A 91 2.95 -12.61 -5.28
CA LEU A 91 2.35 -11.57 -4.43
C LEU A 91 2.41 -10.19 -5.09
N ALA A 92 3.47 -9.87 -5.82
CA ALA A 92 3.59 -8.61 -6.55
C ALA A 92 2.55 -8.44 -7.67
N SER A 93 1.94 -9.54 -8.18
CA SER A 93 0.80 -9.47 -9.10
C SER A 93 -0.49 -8.97 -8.46
N CYS A 94 -0.54 -8.90 -7.12
CA CYS A 94 -1.66 -8.41 -6.32
C CYS A 94 -2.95 -9.26 -6.38
N ALA A 95 -2.89 -10.52 -6.86
CA ALA A 95 -4.05 -11.42 -6.84
C ALA A 95 -4.59 -11.63 -5.42
N TYR A 96 -3.71 -11.75 -4.43
CA TYR A 96 -4.08 -11.88 -3.02
C TYR A 96 -4.94 -10.73 -2.50
N ILE A 97 -4.80 -9.50 -3.06
CA ILE A 97 -5.62 -8.35 -2.69
C ILE A 97 -7.05 -8.48 -3.22
N GLN A 98 -7.22 -9.07 -4.41
CA GLN A 98 -8.55 -9.35 -4.99
C GLN A 98 -9.29 -10.42 -4.19
N GLU A 99 -8.55 -11.42 -3.71
CA GLU A 99 -9.06 -12.53 -2.91
C GLU A 99 -9.18 -12.18 -1.41
N ALA A 100 -8.77 -10.98 -1.02
CA ALA A 100 -8.74 -10.50 0.37
C ALA A 100 -7.90 -11.39 1.32
N HIS A 101 -6.87 -12.06 0.79
CA HIS A 101 -5.92 -12.82 1.60
C HIS A 101 -4.88 -11.90 2.25
N ASN A 102 -4.40 -12.28 3.42
CA ASN A 102 -3.36 -11.56 4.14
C ASN A 102 -1.95 -12.05 3.79
N VAL A 103 -0.95 -11.30 4.21
CA VAL A 103 0.46 -11.69 4.13
C VAL A 103 1.10 -11.50 5.50
N ILE A 104 1.79 -12.51 5.99
CA ILE A 104 2.53 -12.46 7.25
C ILE A 104 4.02 -12.55 6.93
N LEU A 105 4.77 -11.50 7.27
CA LEU A 105 6.21 -11.43 7.14
C LEU A 105 6.85 -11.66 8.51
N LEU A 106 7.50 -12.80 8.69
CA LEU A 106 8.16 -13.19 9.93
C LEU A 106 9.68 -13.10 9.80
N GLY A 107 10.36 -12.67 10.84
CA GLY A 107 11.82 -12.67 10.88
C GLY A 107 12.40 -11.69 11.88
N ALA A 108 13.71 -11.78 12.14
CA ALA A 108 14.42 -10.95 13.10
C ALA A 108 14.42 -9.47 12.71
N THR A 109 14.77 -8.60 13.68
CA THR A 109 14.99 -7.17 13.41
C THR A 109 16.11 -6.99 12.37
N GLY A 110 15.85 -6.13 11.38
CA GLY A 110 16.83 -5.87 10.31
C GLY A 110 16.81 -6.87 9.17
N ALA A 111 16.08 -7.99 9.23
CA ALA A 111 16.00 -9.00 8.15
C ALA A 111 15.39 -8.46 6.84
N GLY A 112 14.77 -7.27 6.84
CA GLY A 112 14.22 -6.64 5.63
C GLY A 112 12.72 -6.77 5.46
N LYS A 113 11.97 -7.14 6.52
CA LYS A 113 10.48 -7.24 6.48
C LYS A 113 9.82 -5.93 6.03
N THR A 114 10.20 -4.80 6.64
CA THR A 114 9.69 -3.47 6.28
C THR A 114 9.93 -3.13 4.82
N TYR A 115 11.13 -3.45 4.30
CA TYR A 115 11.45 -3.24 2.88
C TYR A 115 10.51 -4.06 1.98
N LEU A 116 10.38 -5.36 2.29
CA LEU A 116 9.52 -6.27 1.52
C LEU A 116 8.05 -5.83 1.57
N ALA A 117 7.55 -5.43 2.74
CA ALA A 117 6.19 -4.91 2.88
C ALA A 117 5.96 -3.64 2.06
N CYS A 118 6.91 -2.69 2.11
CA CYS A 118 6.85 -1.47 1.31
C CYS A 118 6.92 -1.78 -0.20
N ALA A 119 7.79 -2.72 -0.64
CA ALA A 119 7.90 -3.13 -2.02
C ALA A 119 6.59 -3.75 -2.55
N LEU A 120 5.95 -4.63 -1.79
CA LEU A 120 4.63 -5.20 -2.12
C LEU A 120 3.54 -4.11 -2.11
N GLY A 121 3.60 -3.14 -1.19
CA GLY A 121 2.71 -1.98 -1.18
C GLY A 121 2.87 -1.10 -2.42
N MET A 122 4.10 -0.86 -2.85
CA MET A 122 4.38 -0.13 -4.09
C MET A 122 3.84 -0.88 -5.33
N ALA A 123 3.98 -2.21 -5.37
CA ALA A 123 3.37 -3.03 -6.41
C ALA A 123 1.83 -2.91 -6.41
N ALA A 124 1.21 -2.87 -5.22
CA ALA A 124 -0.23 -2.64 -5.09
C ALA A 124 -0.66 -1.26 -5.59
N ASN A 125 0.10 -0.19 -5.29
CA ASN A 125 -0.19 1.14 -5.82
C ASN A 125 -0.03 1.22 -7.34
N ARG A 126 0.96 0.54 -7.94
CA ARG A 126 1.12 0.42 -9.40
C ARG A 126 -0.09 -0.25 -10.06
N ASN A 127 -0.77 -1.13 -9.33
CA ASN A 127 -2.06 -1.74 -9.71
C ASN A 127 -3.27 -0.92 -9.24
N PHE A 128 -3.07 0.33 -8.83
CA PHE A 128 -4.10 1.28 -8.39
C PHE A 128 -4.91 0.88 -7.15
N TYR A 129 -4.44 -0.04 -6.34
CA TYR A 129 -5.01 -0.32 -5.02
C TYR A 129 -4.59 0.76 -4.02
N SER A 130 -5.53 1.21 -3.19
CA SER A 130 -5.21 2.10 -2.07
C SER A 130 -4.43 1.32 -1.01
N THR A 131 -3.31 1.88 -0.57
CA THR A 131 -2.44 1.29 0.44
C THR A 131 -2.22 2.27 1.58
N LYS A 132 -2.10 1.77 2.80
CA LYS A 132 -1.66 2.52 3.98
C LYS A 132 -0.61 1.70 4.72
N TYR A 133 0.54 2.29 4.96
CA TYR A 133 1.57 1.76 5.85
C TYR A 133 1.47 2.49 7.18
N ILE A 134 1.54 1.74 8.28
CA ILE A 134 1.63 2.28 9.63
C ILE A 134 2.26 1.23 10.56
N ARG A 135 3.03 1.66 11.55
CA ARG A 135 3.48 0.77 12.61
C ARG A 135 2.34 0.56 13.61
N LEU A 136 2.22 -0.65 14.16
CA LEU A 136 1.14 -0.93 15.12
C LEU A 136 1.14 0.05 16.32
N PRO A 137 2.28 0.39 16.95
CA PRO A 137 2.27 1.38 18.03
C PRO A 137 1.71 2.74 17.61
N ASP A 138 2.06 3.22 16.40
CA ASP A 138 1.57 4.52 15.89
C ASP A 138 0.07 4.45 15.58
N LEU A 139 -0.40 3.32 15.05
CA LEU A 139 -1.84 3.09 14.82
C LEU A 139 -2.64 3.20 16.12
N LEU A 140 -2.16 2.58 17.19
CA LEU A 140 -2.84 2.61 18.49
C LEU A 140 -2.90 4.03 19.05
N VAL A 141 -1.85 4.81 18.89
CA VAL A 141 -1.84 6.24 19.25
C VAL A 141 -2.85 7.02 18.40
N GLU A 142 -2.86 6.84 17.06
CA GLU A 142 -3.81 7.53 16.18
C GLU A 142 -5.27 7.14 16.53
N ILE A 143 -5.55 5.89 16.89
CA ILE A 143 -6.88 5.44 17.34
C ILE A 143 -7.27 6.14 18.65
N ALA A 144 -6.36 6.20 19.63
CA ALA A 144 -6.61 6.87 20.91
C ALA A 144 -6.89 8.36 20.73
N MET A 145 -6.11 9.05 19.88
CA MET A 145 -6.34 10.46 19.54
C MET A 145 -7.70 10.65 18.86
N ALA A 146 -8.04 9.81 17.88
CA ALA A 146 -9.33 9.88 17.18
C ALA A 146 -10.53 9.64 18.12
N ARG A 147 -10.36 8.86 19.20
CA ARG A 147 -11.38 8.71 20.26
C ARG A 147 -11.53 10.02 21.05
N GLY A 148 -10.42 10.67 21.41
CA GLY A 148 -10.42 11.96 22.13
C GLY A 148 -11.08 13.07 21.31
N ASP A 149 -10.81 13.12 20.01
CA ASP A 149 -11.33 14.14 19.08
C ASP A 149 -12.74 13.82 18.54
N GLY A 150 -13.34 12.68 18.90
CA GLY A 150 -14.64 12.25 18.39
C GLY A 150 -14.65 11.80 16.91
N THR A 151 -13.49 11.64 16.28
CA THR A 151 -13.33 11.26 14.86
C THR A 151 -13.10 9.74 14.64
N TYR A 152 -13.18 8.95 15.72
CA TYR A 152 -12.89 7.50 15.69
C TYR A 152 -13.61 6.74 14.56
N ARG A 153 -14.92 6.98 14.39
CA ARG A 153 -15.71 6.30 13.36
C ARG A 153 -15.21 6.57 11.96
N GLU A 154 -14.83 7.82 11.68
CA GLU A 154 -14.29 8.20 10.37
C GLU A 154 -12.90 7.62 10.14
N TYR A 155 -12.05 7.62 11.16
CA TYR A 155 -10.72 7.06 11.11
C TYR A 155 -10.78 5.54 10.84
N MET A 156 -11.55 4.79 11.62
CA MET A 156 -11.75 3.37 11.42
C MET A 156 -12.37 3.05 10.05
N LYS A 157 -13.31 3.86 9.57
CA LYS A 157 -13.89 3.72 8.23
C LYS A 157 -12.84 3.85 7.12
N LYS A 158 -11.87 4.76 7.27
CA LYS A 158 -10.74 4.90 6.32
C LYS A 158 -9.87 3.64 6.31
N LEU A 159 -9.49 3.15 7.48
CA LEU A 159 -8.69 1.93 7.61
C LEU A 159 -9.41 0.70 7.01
N LYS A 160 -10.70 0.54 7.32
CA LYS A 160 -11.54 -0.56 6.81
C LYS A 160 -11.67 -0.53 5.28
N LYS A 161 -11.72 0.65 4.65
CA LYS A 161 -11.84 0.82 3.18
C LYS A 161 -10.52 0.70 2.42
N THR A 162 -9.39 0.81 3.09
CA THR A 162 -8.07 0.70 2.47
C THR A 162 -7.86 -0.73 1.96
N LYS A 163 -7.57 -0.89 0.67
CA LYS A 163 -7.46 -2.23 0.04
C LYS A 163 -6.29 -3.03 0.57
N LEU A 164 -5.16 -2.38 0.83
CA LEU A 164 -4.00 -3.01 1.45
C LEU A 164 -3.54 -2.18 2.67
N LEU A 165 -3.62 -2.75 3.84
CA LEU A 165 -3.07 -2.18 5.07
C LEU A 165 -1.75 -2.89 5.39
N ILE A 166 -0.70 -2.14 5.70
CA ILE A 166 0.59 -2.70 6.15
C ILE A 166 0.75 -2.30 7.60
N LEU A 167 0.74 -3.31 8.48
CA LEU A 167 0.97 -3.17 9.92
C LEU A 167 2.38 -3.64 10.24
N ASP A 168 3.30 -2.69 10.36
CA ASP A 168 4.67 -2.99 10.75
C ASP A 168 4.84 -3.01 12.27
N GLU A 169 5.89 -3.65 12.77
CA GLU A 169 6.12 -3.88 14.20
C GLU A 169 4.92 -4.56 14.89
N TRP A 170 4.29 -5.52 14.18
CA TRP A 170 3.13 -6.23 14.67
C TRP A 170 3.44 -6.96 15.96
N LEU A 171 2.71 -6.59 17.03
CA LEU A 171 2.82 -7.15 18.38
C LEU A 171 4.25 -7.16 18.94
N LEU A 172 5.02 -6.10 18.67
CA LEU A 172 6.36 -5.94 19.22
C LEU A 172 6.33 -5.81 20.75
N TYR A 173 5.24 -5.29 21.32
CA TYR A 173 4.97 -5.14 22.74
C TYR A 173 3.59 -5.71 23.09
N PRO A 174 3.38 -6.18 24.34
CA PRO A 174 2.07 -6.61 24.79
C PRO A 174 1.03 -5.47 24.71
N LEU A 175 -0.16 -5.80 24.21
CA LEU A 175 -1.27 -4.87 24.13
C LEU A 175 -2.05 -4.79 25.44
N LYS A 176 -2.61 -3.59 25.71
CA LYS A 176 -3.64 -3.41 26.75
C LYS A 176 -4.98 -3.93 26.23
N GLU A 177 -5.92 -4.18 27.15
CA GLU A 177 -7.27 -4.67 26.79
C GLU A 177 -7.96 -3.80 25.73
N SER A 178 -7.96 -2.47 25.91
CA SER A 178 -8.58 -1.54 24.98
C SER A 178 -7.91 -1.58 23.60
N GLU A 179 -6.60 -1.70 23.54
CA GLU A 179 -5.82 -1.80 22.32
C GLU A 179 -6.10 -3.12 21.57
N ALA A 180 -6.17 -4.24 22.31
CA ALA A 180 -6.50 -5.53 21.73
C ALA A 180 -7.92 -5.56 21.17
N ARG A 181 -8.88 -4.90 21.82
CA ARG A 181 -10.26 -4.73 21.31
C ARG A 181 -10.30 -3.89 20.04
N ASP A 182 -9.53 -2.80 19.96
CA ASP A 182 -9.43 -1.96 18.75
C ASP A 182 -8.82 -2.74 17.58
N VAL A 183 -7.79 -3.54 17.87
CA VAL A 183 -7.16 -4.43 16.89
C VAL A 183 -8.16 -5.48 16.40
N LEU A 184 -8.91 -6.12 17.30
CA LEU A 184 -9.94 -7.10 16.94
C LEU A 184 -11.00 -6.47 16.02
N GLU A 185 -11.54 -5.29 16.37
CA GLU A 185 -12.53 -4.59 15.54
C GLU A 185 -11.98 -4.29 14.13
N LEU A 186 -10.70 -3.89 14.03
CA LEU A 186 -10.07 -3.62 12.75
C LEU A 186 -9.91 -4.90 11.92
N VAL A 187 -9.39 -5.97 12.53
CA VAL A 187 -9.14 -7.26 11.87
C VAL A 187 -10.46 -7.88 11.41
N GLU A 188 -11.48 -7.92 12.27
CA GLU A 188 -12.82 -8.41 11.91
C GLU A 188 -13.42 -7.69 10.72
N ALA A 189 -13.36 -6.36 10.74
CA ALA A 189 -13.95 -5.56 9.67
C ALA A 189 -13.19 -5.67 8.34
N ARG A 190 -11.94 -6.14 8.35
CA ARG A 190 -11.12 -6.35 7.16
C ARG A 190 -11.12 -7.80 6.67
N ALA A 191 -11.42 -8.75 7.56
CA ALA A 191 -11.48 -10.17 7.20
C ALA A 191 -12.38 -10.39 5.97
N LYS A 192 -11.86 -11.13 4.98
CA LYS A 192 -12.54 -11.45 3.69
C LYS A 192 -12.99 -10.25 2.85
N THR A 193 -12.57 -9.02 3.18
CA THR A 193 -12.96 -7.80 2.45
C THR A 193 -11.79 -6.98 1.95
N ALA A 194 -10.65 -7.06 2.62
CA ALA A 194 -9.43 -6.33 2.29
C ALA A 194 -8.21 -7.04 2.88
N SER A 195 -7.06 -6.89 2.24
CA SER A 195 -5.82 -7.54 2.64
C SER A 195 -5.02 -6.72 3.63
N THR A 196 -4.31 -7.42 4.53
CA THR A 196 -3.36 -6.81 5.45
C THR A 196 -2.01 -7.53 5.38
N ILE A 197 -0.91 -6.77 5.39
CA ILE A 197 0.44 -7.30 5.56
C ILE A 197 0.84 -7.06 7.01
N PHE A 198 1.17 -8.13 7.73
CA PHE A 198 1.66 -8.09 9.10
C PHE A 198 3.15 -8.34 9.13
N CYS A 199 3.95 -7.40 9.64
CA CYS A 199 5.39 -7.59 9.81
C CYS A 199 5.70 -7.83 11.28
N SER A 200 6.08 -9.06 11.63
CA SER A 200 6.32 -9.46 13.03
C SER A 200 7.70 -10.08 13.22
N GLN A 201 8.23 -9.92 14.42
CA GLN A 201 9.41 -10.65 14.88
C GLN A 201 9.04 -11.98 15.55
N PHE A 202 7.81 -12.06 16.04
CA PHE A 202 7.26 -13.24 16.70
C PHE A 202 6.43 -14.06 15.73
N ASP A 203 6.45 -15.36 15.88
CA ASP A 203 5.51 -16.25 15.20
C ASP A 203 4.12 -16.22 15.86
N VAL A 204 3.18 -16.98 15.32
CA VAL A 204 1.79 -16.97 15.78
C VAL A 204 1.64 -17.35 17.26
N PRO A 205 2.38 -18.36 17.81
CA PRO A 205 2.40 -18.60 19.26
C PRO A 205 2.85 -17.39 20.08
N GLY A 206 3.89 -16.69 19.66
CA GLY A 206 4.34 -15.47 20.31
C GLY A 206 3.36 -14.30 20.20
N TRP A 207 2.45 -14.31 19.22
CA TRP A 207 1.37 -13.33 19.17
C TRP A 207 0.37 -13.51 20.30
N HIS A 208 0.05 -14.75 20.66
CA HIS A 208 -0.84 -15.06 21.80
C HIS A 208 -0.36 -14.44 23.10
N GLU A 209 0.96 -14.48 23.36
CA GLU A 209 1.56 -13.90 24.56
C GLU A 209 1.44 -12.37 24.63
N ASN A 210 1.36 -11.72 23.48
CA ASN A 210 1.29 -10.25 23.35
C ASN A 210 -0.14 -9.71 23.14
N LEU A 211 -1.15 -10.58 23.02
CA LEU A 211 -2.56 -10.22 22.85
C LEU A 211 -3.31 -10.42 24.17
N TYR A 212 -3.34 -9.42 25.02
CA TYR A 212 -3.97 -9.22 26.32
C TYR A 212 -4.51 -10.51 27.04
N ASP A 213 -5.41 -11.27 26.42
CA ASP A 213 -5.98 -12.51 26.95
C ASP A 213 -6.15 -13.58 25.84
N PRO A 214 -6.25 -14.88 26.22
CA PRO A 214 -6.35 -15.98 25.26
C PRO A 214 -7.57 -15.89 24.32
N THR A 215 -8.71 -15.38 24.80
CA THR A 215 -9.95 -15.31 24.00
C THR A 215 -9.81 -14.29 22.87
N LEU A 216 -9.25 -13.12 23.18
CA LEU A 216 -8.95 -12.10 22.16
C LEU A 216 -7.85 -12.59 21.21
N ALA A 217 -6.84 -13.29 21.74
CA ALA A 217 -5.77 -13.85 20.95
C ALA A 217 -6.28 -14.88 19.93
N ASP A 218 -7.10 -15.84 20.37
CA ASP A 218 -7.73 -16.82 19.49
C ASP A 218 -8.56 -16.13 18.39
N ALA A 219 -9.41 -15.17 18.79
CA ALA A 219 -10.27 -14.47 17.87
C ALA A 219 -9.50 -13.66 16.81
N ILE A 220 -8.40 -13.02 17.18
CA ILE A 220 -7.56 -12.24 16.27
C ILE A 220 -6.74 -13.15 15.37
N CYS A 221 -6.07 -14.17 15.95
CA CYS A 221 -5.21 -15.07 15.20
C CYS A 221 -5.99 -15.90 14.18
N ASP A 222 -7.17 -16.40 14.53
CA ASP A 222 -8.03 -17.16 13.61
C ASP A 222 -8.35 -16.37 12.35
N ARG A 223 -8.72 -15.09 12.51
CA ARG A 223 -9.06 -14.20 11.37
C ARG A 223 -7.86 -13.79 10.53
N ILE A 224 -6.66 -13.79 11.09
CA ILE A 224 -5.46 -13.39 10.37
C ILE A 224 -4.82 -14.58 9.66
N VAL A 225 -4.62 -15.69 10.38
CA VAL A 225 -3.73 -16.77 9.94
C VAL A 225 -4.37 -17.65 8.90
N TYR A 226 -5.66 -17.92 9.01
CA TYR A 226 -6.36 -18.91 8.18
C TYR A 226 -6.29 -18.59 6.68
N ASP A 227 -6.38 -17.31 6.31
CA ASP A 227 -6.34 -16.84 4.93
C ASP A 227 -5.04 -16.05 4.64
N SER A 228 -3.87 -16.54 5.11
CA SER A 228 -2.60 -15.83 4.99
C SER A 228 -1.52 -16.58 4.24
N TYR A 229 -0.76 -15.84 3.42
CA TYR A 229 0.55 -16.26 2.93
C TYR A 229 1.61 -15.94 3.98
N ILE A 230 2.36 -16.94 4.43
CA ILE A 230 3.42 -16.75 5.42
C ILE A 230 4.77 -16.75 4.70
N ILE A 231 5.56 -15.70 4.92
CA ILE A 231 6.91 -15.55 4.40
C ILE A 231 7.87 -15.40 5.58
N ARG A 232 8.82 -16.31 5.69
CA ARG A 232 9.90 -16.20 6.65
C ARG A 232 11.10 -15.52 6.00
N VAL A 233 11.53 -14.42 6.59
CA VAL A 233 12.70 -13.65 6.14
C VAL A 233 13.84 -13.94 7.11
N GLU A 234 14.72 -14.83 6.69
CA GLU A 234 15.89 -15.25 7.47
C GLU A 234 17.13 -14.42 7.13
N GLY A 235 18.28 -14.79 7.68
CA GLY A 235 19.58 -14.20 7.42
C GLY A 235 19.94 -13.00 8.30
N ASP A 236 21.15 -12.51 8.08
CA ASP A 236 21.72 -11.39 8.82
C ASP A 236 21.01 -10.06 8.54
N SER A 237 21.17 -9.14 9.48
CA SER A 237 20.60 -7.80 9.34
C SER A 237 21.10 -7.09 8.07
N MET A 238 20.18 -6.75 7.17
CA MET A 238 20.45 -5.97 5.96
C MET A 238 21.01 -4.57 6.27
N ARG A 239 20.71 -4.03 7.46
CA ARG A 239 21.29 -2.76 7.92
C ARG A 239 22.79 -2.91 8.21
N LYS A 240 23.21 -4.05 8.81
CA LYS A 240 24.63 -4.33 9.05
C LYS A 240 25.39 -4.53 7.73
N ARG A 241 24.77 -5.22 6.77
CA ARG A 241 25.40 -5.44 5.45
C ARG A 241 25.61 -4.15 4.67
N LYS A 242 24.66 -3.21 4.73
CA LYS A 242 24.78 -1.90 4.05
C LYS A 242 25.69 -0.92 4.79
N GLY A 243 25.88 -1.07 6.10
CA GLY A 243 26.78 -0.21 6.90
C GLY A 243 28.23 -0.68 6.95
N ILE A 244 28.58 -1.79 6.29
CA ILE A 244 29.99 -2.27 6.16
C ILE A 244 30.63 -1.80 4.85
N MET A 245 29.90 -1.08 4.01
CA MET A 245 30.38 -0.59 2.71
C MET A 245 30.79 0.90 2.70
N ASP A 246 30.95 1.51 3.89
CA ASP A 246 31.54 2.85 4.05
C ASP A 246 32.95 2.76 4.67
#